data_4aaeec0311083a745a8e3e98b7fc60da
#
_entry.id   4aaeec0311083a745a8e3e98b7fc60da
#
_cell.length_a   1.000
_cell.length_b   1.000
_cell.length_c   1.000
_cell.angle_alpha   90.00
_cell.angle_beta   90.00
_cell.angle_gamma   90.00
#
_symmetry.space_group_name_H-M   'P 1'
#
loop_
_entity.id
_entity.type
_entity.pdbx_description
1 polymer ?
#
loop_
_entity_poly.entity_id
_entity_poly.type
_entity_poly.pdbx_seq_one_letter_code
_entity_poly.pdbx_strand_id
1 'polypeptide(L)'
;MKSYIETLVRWAAPKAGWLPKRPANSITTVETDKLVLQDTQPLIKQIEQTLIASPPKWWSKDTRVAKTAEELELIIREAVKAAPGCEDFVGVVIERVTPKSRLDANWEIRGIRFGGVDRQIAREALTPIVERMQREFRLSERPI
;
A
#
# COMPACT_ATOMS: atom_id res chain seq x y z
N MET A 1 -24.51 23.98 27.94
CA MET A 1 -23.92 23.12 26.90
C MET A 1 -24.04 23.83 25.55
N LYS A 2 -23.21 24.77 25.31
CA LYS A 2 -23.09 25.44 24.00
C LYS A 2 -21.74 25.03 23.46
N SER A 3 -21.74 24.03 22.77
CA SER A 3 -21.68 23.79 21.34
C SER A 3 -20.24 23.81 20.83
N TYR A 4 -19.66 22.65 20.93
CA TYR A 4 -18.44 22.26 20.18
C TYR A 4 -18.59 22.38 18.66
N ILE A 5 -19.78 22.66 18.18
CA ILE A 5 -20.10 22.67 16.75
C ILE A 5 -19.74 24.00 16.07
N GLU A 6 -19.73 25.09 16.82
CA GLU A 6 -19.40 26.41 16.23
C GLU A 6 -17.90 26.59 15.92
N THR A 7 -17.05 25.85 16.58
CA THR A 7 -15.61 26.00 16.40
C THR A 7 -15.11 25.28 15.12
N LEU A 8 -15.83 24.29 14.63
CA LEU A 8 -15.45 23.53 13.43
C LEU A 8 -15.80 24.23 12.11
N VAL A 9 -16.81 25.10 12.14
CA VAL A 9 -17.23 25.82 10.92
C VAL A 9 -16.25 26.94 10.55
N ARG A 10 -15.50 27.46 11.49
CA ARG A 10 -14.53 28.52 11.24
C ARG A 10 -13.25 28.05 10.54
N TRP A 11 -12.99 26.77 10.55
CA TRP A 11 -11.81 26.18 9.90
C TRP A 11 -12.03 25.80 8.43
N ALA A 12 -13.26 25.77 8.00
CA ALA A 12 -13.63 25.40 6.66
C ALA A 12 -13.89 26.61 5.74
N ALA A 13 -13.44 27.79 6.11
CA ALA A 13 -13.43 28.89 5.17
C ALA A 13 -12.37 28.62 4.11
N PRO A 14 -12.74 28.25 2.90
CA PRO A 14 -11.78 28.12 1.81
C PRO A 14 -11.18 29.52 1.62
N LYS A 15 -9.91 29.64 1.81
CA LYS A 15 -9.17 30.80 1.35
C LYS A 15 -9.16 30.75 -0.18
N ALA A 16 -10.26 31.16 -0.76
CA ALA A 16 -10.48 31.17 -2.18
C ALA A 16 -9.56 32.14 -2.97
N GLY A 17 -8.58 32.71 -2.31
CA GLY A 17 -7.61 33.61 -2.91
C GLY A 17 -6.24 33.02 -3.19
N TRP A 18 -6.03 31.75 -2.90
CA TRP A 18 -4.70 31.15 -2.93
C TRP A 18 -4.41 30.20 -4.09
N LEU A 19 -5.25 30.19 -5.09
CA LEU A 19 -4.87 29.57 -6.34
C LEU A 19 -3.91 30.52 -7.04
N PRO A 20 -2.62 30.18 -7.15
CA PRO A 20 -1.73 30.98 -7.97
C PRO A 20 -2.34 31.01 -9.37
N LYS A 21 -2.67 32.19 -9.84
CA LYS A 21 -3.00 32.37 -11.25
C LYS A 21 -1.82 31.84 -12.01
N ARG A 22 -1.98 30.71 -12.65
CA ARG A 22 -0.97 30.23 -13.58
C ARG A 22 -0.73 31.33 -14.57
N PRO A 23 0.47 31.83 -14.70
CA PRO A 23 0.75 32.83 -15.71
C PRO A 23 0.38 32.22 -17.06
N ALA A 24 -0.46 32.90 -17.78
CA ALA A 24 -0.93 32.45 -19.10
C ALA A 24 0.12 32.60 -20.19
N ASN A 25 1.39 32.60 -19.84
CA ASN A 25 2.49 32.93 -20.73
C ASN A 25 3.21 31.76 -21.32
N SER A 26 2.60 30.62 -21.38
CA SER A 26 3.22 29.47 -22.01
C SER A 26 2.93 29.32 -23.50
N ILE A 27 2.40 30.33 -24.17
CA ILE A 27 1.84 30.13 -25.51
C ILE A 27 2.75 30.67 -26.63
N THR A 28 3.84 31.28 -26.28
CA THR A 28 4.65 32.00 -27.28
C THR A 28 5.74 31.17 -27.97
N THR A 29 5.79 29.91 -27.76
CA THR A 29 6.88 29.05 -28.29
C THR A 29 6.41 27.96 -29.25
N VAL A 30 5.21 28.06 -29.77
CA VAL A 30 4.64 27.03 -30.62
C VAL A 30 5.33 26.88 -31.98
N GLU A 31 5.91 27.95 -32.49
CA GLU A 31 6.60 27.89 -33.79
C GLU A 31 8.00 27.31 -33.73
N THR A 32 8.68 27.46 -32.59
CA THR A 32 10.03 26.90 -32.40
C THR A 32 9.97 25.39 -32.10
N ASP A 33 8.91 24.92 -31.50
CA ASP A 33 8.74 23.52 -31.14
C ASP A 33 8.54 22.58 -32.33
N LYS A 34 8.01 23.07 -33.43
CA LYS A 34 7.85 22.26 -34.64
C LYS A 34 9.17 21.87 -35.30
N LEU A 35 10.17 22.71 -35.24
CA LEU A 35 11.50 22.43 -35.78
C LEU A 35 12.30 21.53 -34.87
N VAL A 36 12.13 21.66 -33.56
CA VAL A 36 12.81 20.82 -32.55
C VAL A 36 12.20 19.42 -32.48
N LEU A 37 10.90 19.27 -32.69
CA LEU A 37 10.21 17.98 -32.67
C LEU A 37 10.63 17.07 -33.82
N GLN A 38 11.05 17.57 -34.96
CA GLN A 38 11.50 16.74 -36.07
C GLN A 38 12.88 16.12 -35.82
N ASP A 39 13.78 16.82 -35.14
CA ASP A 39 15.11 16.34 -34.80
C ASP A 39 15.16 15.46 -33.55
N THR A 40 14.17 15.59 -32.66
CA THR A 40 14.10 14.85 -31.40
C THR A 40 13.23 13.59 -31.47
N GLN A 41 12.45 13.39 -32.51
CA GLN A 41 11.63 12.18 -32.66
C GLN A 41 12.40 10.86 -32.56
N PRO A 42 13.57 10.69 -33.17
CA PRO A 42 14.34 9.46 -33.01
C PRO A 42 14.85 9.25 -31.58
N LEU A 43 15.15 10.32 -30.85
CA LEU A 43 15.57 10.25 -29.46
C LEU A 43 14.43 9.85 -28.52
N ILE A 44 13.23 10.35 -28.75
CA ILE A 44 12.04 9.99 -27.98
C ILE A 44 11.68 8.52 -28.20
N LYS A 45 11.76 8.01 -29.42
CA LYS A 45 11.55 6.59 -29.72
C LYS A 45 12.61 5.68 -29.06
N GLN A 46 13.84 6.12 -28.99
CA GLN A 46 14.89 5.41 -28.28
C GLN A 46 14.67 5.38 -26.77
N ILE A 47 14.20 6.48 -26.19
CA ILE A 47 13.86 6.56 -24.78
C ILE A 47 12.67 5.67 -24.46
N GLU A 48 11.65 5.66 -25.27
CA GLU A 48 10.49 4.78 -25.09
C GLU A 48 10.89 3.31 -25.21
N GLN A 49 11.73 2.94 -26.15
CA GLN A 49 12.24 1.59 -26.29
C GLN A 49 13.13 1.18 -25.11
N THR A 50 13.90 2.10 -24.56
CA THR A 50 14.74 1.83 -23.38
C THR A 50 13.90 1.71 -22.11
N LEU A 51 12.79 2.42 -21.99
CA LEU A 51 11.86 2.31 -20.88
C LEU A 51 11.05 1.00 -20.89
N ILE A 52 10.79 0.45 -22.07
CA ILE A 52 10.06 -0.82 -22.24
C ILE A 52 10.99 -2.03 -22.09
N ALA A 53 12.26 -1.88 -22.35
CA ALA A 53 13.24 -2.97 -22.42
C ALA A 53 13.88 -3.30 -21.08
N SER A 54 13.16 -3.80 -20.14
CA SER A 54 13.57 -4.33 -18.84
C SER A 54 13.61 -3.30 -17.70
N PRO A 55 12.78 -3.51 -16.68
CA PRO A 55 12.87 -2.72 -15.47
C PRO A 55 14.26 -2.92 -14.83
N PRO A 56 14.85 -1.88 -14.28
CA PRO A 56 16.16 -1.97 -13.64
C PRO A 56 16.13 -3.04 -12.53
N LYS A 57 17.22 -3.78 -12.42
CA LYS A 57 17.33 -4.94 -11.49
C LYS A 57 16.99 -4.63 -10.03
N TRP A 58 17.16 -3.37 -9.59
CA TRP A 58 16.73 -2.94 -8.26
C TRP A 58 15.22 -2.84 -8.10
N TRP A 59 14.49 -2.81 -9.22
CA TRP A 59 13.04 -2.68 -9.23
C TRP A 59 12.30 -4.02 -9.14
N SER A 60 13.00 -5.13 -9.31
CA SER A 60 12.38 -6.43 -9.59
C SER A 60 12.37 -7.44 -8.44
N LYS A 61 12.99 -7.16 -7.30
CA LYS A 61 12.98 -8.14 -6.21
C LYS A 61 12.16 -7.67 -5.02
N ASP A 62 10.97 -8.23 -4.94
CA ASP A 62 10.28 -8.34 -3.67
C ASP A 62 11.12 -9.26 -2.78
N THR A 63 11.77 -8.68 -1.78
CA THR A 63 12.66 -9.41 -0.86
C THR A 63 11.89 -10.21 0.19
N ARG A 64 10.56 -10.10 0.19
CA ARG A 64 9.71 -10.82 1.14
C ARG A 64 9.74 -12.32 0.84
N VAL A 65 9.80 -13.10 1.90
CA VAL A 65 9.80 -14.57 1.81
C VAL A 65 8.40 -15.04 1.41
N ALA A 66 8.32 -15.90 0.37
CA ALA A 66 7.05 -16.50 -0.02
C ALA A 66 6.66 -17.61 0.96
N LYS A 67 5.44 -17.54 1.47
CA LYS A 67 4.85 -18.51 2.39
C LYS A 67 3.46 -18.93 1.90
N THR A 68 3.04 -20.13 2.23
CA THR A 68 1.67 -20.59 1.98
C THR A 68 0.71 -19.95 2.98
N ALA A 69 -0.59 -19.95 2.66
CA ALA A 69 -1.60 -19.45 3.58
C ALA A 69 -1.58 -20.21 4.91
N GLU A 70 -1.45 -21.51 4.86
CA GLU A 70 -1.39 -22.38 6.05
C GLU A 70 -0.20 -22.08 6.93
N GLU A 71 0.98 -21.87 6.35
CA GLU A 71 2.19 -21.48 7.09
C GLU A 71 2.04 -20.11 7.75
N LEU A 72 1.47 -19.15 7.06
CA LEU A 72 1.21 -17.81 7.60
C LEU A 72 0.19 -17.86 8.74
N GLU A 73 -0.90 -18.62 8.56
CA GLU A 73 -1.91 -18.82 9.61
C GLU A 73 -1.31 -19.46 10.86
N LEU A 74 -0.43 -20.45 10.69
CA LEU A 74 0.25 -21.11 11.79
C LEU A 74 1.19 -20.15 12.54
N ILE A 75 2.02 -19.41 11.81
CA ILE A 75 2.97 -18.45 12.39
C ILE A 75 2.22 -17.35 13.16
N ILE A 76 1.17 -16.81 12.59
CA ILE A 76 0.35 -15.78 13.24
C ILE A 76 -0.31 -16.34 14.49
N ARG A 77 -0.88 -17.53 14.41
CA ARG A 77 -1.50 -18.21 15.55
C ARG A 77 -0.53 -18.38 16.72
N GLU A 78 0.65 -18.87 16.44
CA GLU A 78 1.67 -19.07 17.48
C GLU A 78 2.18 -17.74 18.06
N ALA A 79 2.36 -16.74 17.22
CA ALA A 79 2.77 -15.42 17.67
C ALA A 79 1.71 -14.75 18.55
N VAL A 80 0.43 -14.91 18.24
CA VAL A 80 -0.66 -14.37 19.05
C VAL A 80 -0.79 -15.15 20.36
N LYS A 81 -0.67 -16.48 20.35
CA LYS A 81 -0.68 -17.29 21.57
C LYS A 81 0.44 -16.97 22.54
N ALA A 82 1.57 -16.48 22.05
CA ALA A 82 2.67 -16.03 22.88
C ALA A 82 2.36 -14.70 23.63
N ALA A 83 1.34 -13.98 23.20
CA ALA A 83 0.90 -12.76 23.89
C ALA A 83 0.08 -13.11 25.15
N PRO A 84 0.23 -12.35 26.23
CA PRO A 84 -0.49 -12.61 27.47
C PRO A 84 -2.01 -12.47 27.27
N GLY A 85 -2.77 -13.42 27.77
CA GLY A 85 -4.22 -13.45 27.63
C GLY A 85 -4.76 -13.97 26.28
N CYS A 86 -3.88 -14.45 25.39
CA CYS A 86 -4.24 -15.00 24.09
C CYS A 86 -3.98 -16.52 23.96
N GLU A 87 -3.87 -17.22 25.05
CA GLU A 87 -3.51 -18.66 25.10
C GLU A 87 -4.51 -19.54 24.36
N ASP A 88 -5.79 -19.22 24.47
CA ASP A 88 -6.89 -19.96 23.82
C ASP A 88 -7.20 -19.50 22.38
N PHE A 89 -6.32 -18.70 21.78
CA PHE A 89 -6.51 -18.21 20.44
C PHE A 89 -6.49 -19.35 19.42
N VAL A 90 -7.52 -19.44 18.58
CA VAL A 90 -7.68 -20.53 17.61
C VAL A 90 -6.92 -20.28 16.33
N GLY A 91 -7.01 -19.08 15.77
CA GLY A 91 -6.29 -18.74 14.56
C GLY A 91 -6.96 -17.68 13.72
N VAL A 92 -6.41 -17.48 12.55
CA VAL A 92 -6.89 -16.54 11.53
C VAL A 92 -7.15 -17.26 10.22
N VAL A 93 -7.95 -16.64 9.36
CA VAL A 93 -8.15 -17.08 7.97
C VAL A 93 -7.55 -16.02 7.06
N ILE A 94 -6.63 -16.42 6.22
CA ILE A 94 -5.93 -15.54 5.28
C ILE A 94 -6.57 -15.63 3.90
N GLU A 95 -6.77 -14.51 3.27
CA GLU A 95 -7.23 -14.41 1.89
C GLU A 95 -6.22 -13.65 1.04
N ARG A 96 -6.11 -14.06 -0.22
CA ARG A 96 -5.29 -13.38 -1.21
C ARG A 96 -5.96 -12.08 -1.65
N VAL A 97 -5.19 -11.03 -1.71
CA VAL A 97 -5.60 -9.71 -2.20
C VAL A 97 -4.68 -9.26 -3.31
N THR A 98 -5.24 -8.59 -4.29
CA THR A 98 -4.44 -7.97 -5.35
C THR A 98 -3.80 -6.69 -4.79
N PRO A 99 -2.47 -6.63 -4.66
CA PRO A 99 -1.80 -5.45 -4.15
C PRO A 99 -1.95 -4.28 -5.13
N LYS A 100 -2.25 -3.10 -4.62
CA LYS A 100 -2.33 -1.87 -5.43
C LYS A 100 -0.94 -1.29 -5.70
N SER A 101 0.01 -1.57 -4.84
CA SER A 101 1.39 -1.15 -4.96
C SER A 101 2.32 -2.30 -4.59
N ARG A 102 3.60 -2.19 -4.93
CA ARG A 102 4.61 -3.20 -4.59
C ARG A 102 4.89 -3.32 -3.11
N LEU A 103 4.63 -2.26 -2.37
CA LEU A 103 4.82 -2.23 -0.92
C LEU A 103 3.64 -2.83 -0.18
N ASP A 104 2.50 -2.94 -0.86
CA ASP A 104 1.31 -3.51 -0.26
C ASP A 104 1.43 -5.03 -0.09
N ALA A 105 0.80 -5.54 0.94
CA ALA A 105 0.68 -6.97 1.12
C ALA A 105 -0.24 -7.58 0.05
N ASN A 106 0.09 -8.77 -0.40
CA ASN A 106 -0.75 -9.55 -1.31
C ASN A 106 -1.70 -10.50 -0.58
N TRP A 107 -1.88 -10.29 0.71
CA TRP A 107 -2.79 -11.05 1.56
C TRP A 107 -3.32 -10.20 2.71
N GLU A 108 -4.49 -10.56 3.17
CA GLU A 108 -5.14 -9.94 4.32
C GLU A 108 -5.84 -10.98 5.19
N ILE A 109 -6.22 -10.60 6.40
CA ILE A 109 -7.01 -11.45 7.29
C ILE A 109 -8.49 -11.27 6.96
N ARG A 110 -9.10 -12.32 6.44
CA ARG A 110 -10.54 -12.37 6.17
C ARG A 110 -11.37 -12.64 7.42
N GLY A 111 -10.85 -13.44 8.32
CA GLY A 111 -11.55 -13.85 9.52
C GLY A 111 -10.64 -14.15 10.66
N ILE A 112 -11.13 -13.97 11.86
CA ILE A 112 -10.43 -14.26 13.11
C ILE A 112 -11.26 -15.23 13.93
N ARG A 113 -10.62 -16.30 14.40
CA ARG A 113 -11.20 -17.30 15.30
C ARG A 113 -10.64 -17.08 16.69
N PHE A 114 -11.40 -16.37 17.52
CA PHE A 114 -10.93 -15.94 18.84
C PHE A 114 -10.82 -17.07 19.86
N GLY A 115 -11.65 -18.11 19.74
CA GLY A 115 -11.73 -19.14 20.79
C GLY A 115 -12.29 -18.56 22.09
N GLY A 116 -11.60 -18.84 23.21
CA GLY A 116 -11.93 -18.31 24.53
C GLY A 116 -11.32 -16.94 24.85
N VAL A 117 -10.58 -16.33 23.92
CA VAL A 117 -9.86 -15.07 24.12
C VAL A 117 -10.79 -13.89 23.95
N ASP A 118 -10.60 -12.84 24.76
CA ASP A 118 -11.27 -11.57 24.56
C ASP A 118 -10.92 -10.97 23.19
N ARG A 119 -11.96 -10.54 22.49
CA ARG A 119 -11.83 -10.02 21.11
C ARG A 119 -10.94 -8.78 21.02
N GLN A 120 -10.98 -7.94 22.02
CA GLN A 120 -10.20 -6.71 22.04
C GLN A 120 -8.73 -7.02 22.26
N ILE A 121 -8.43 -7.85 23.26
CA ILE A 121 -7.06 -8.29 23.59
C ILE A 121 -6.43 -9.00 22.38
N ALA A 122 -7.18 -9.89 21.75
CA ALA A 122 -6.70 -10.60 20.57
C ALA A 122 -6.42 -9.66 19.40
N ARG A 123 -7.26 -8.65 19.16
CA ARG A 123 -7.05 -7.66 18.10
C ARG A 123 -5.83 -6.77 18.37
N GLU A 124 -5.66 -6.32 19.58
CA GLU A 124 -4.51 -5.50 19.98
C GLU A 124 -3.19 -6.26 19.82
N ALA A 125 -3.17 -7.55 20.16
CA ALA A 125 -2.02 -8.41 19.95
C ALA A 125 -1.80 -8.71 18.46
N LEU A 126 -2.86 -8.92 17.70
CA LEU A 126 -2.81 -9.32 16.29
C LEU A 126 -2.31 -8.20 15.38
N THR A 127 -2.72 -6.96 15.62
CA THR A 127 -2.40 -5.82 14.73
C THR A 127 -0.89 -5.67 14.47
N PRO A 128 -0.01 -5.55 15.47
CA PRO A 128 1.43 -5.40 15.23
C PRO A 128 2.05 -6.66 14.62
N ILE A 129 1.52 -7.83 14.94
CA ILE A 129 1.99 -9.10 14.36
C ILE A 129 1.70 -9.15 12.87
N VAL A 130 0.49 -8.80 12.46
CA VAL A 130 0.08 -8.79 11.04
C VAL A 130 0.88 -7.78 10.25
N GLU A 131 1.03 -6.57 10.75
CA GLU A 131 1.84 -5.54 10.08
C GLU A 131 3.29 -5.98 9.86
N ARG A 132 3.88 -6.61 10.86
CA ARG A 132 5.22 -7.19 10.75
C ARG A 132 5.26 -8.31 9.71
N MET A 133 4.31 -9.25 9.76
CA MET A 133 4.24 -10.39 8.84
C MET A 133 4.02 -9.93 7.40
N GLN A 134 3.23 -8.87 7.16
CA GLN A 134 3.03 -8.31 5.83
C GLN A 134 4.28 -7.68 5.25
N ARG A 135 5.19 -7.19 6.08
CA ARG A 135 6.50 -6.67 5.63
C ARG A 135 7.50 -7.77 5.32
N GLU A 136 7.47 -8.85 6.09
CA GLU A 136 8.45 -9.95 5.99
C GLU A 136 8.04 -11.03 4.99
N PHE A 137 6.74 -11.27 4.84
CA PHE A 137 6.21 -12.38 4.06
C PHE A 137 5.23 -11.95 2.99
N ARG A 138 5.24 -12.69 1.90
CA ARG A 138 4.23 -12.62 0.85
C ARG A 138 3.54 -13.98 0.70
N LEU A 139 2.29 -13.97 0.28
CA LEU A 139 1.59 -15.20 -0.05
C LEU A 139 2.14 -15.79 -1.34
N SER A 140 2.49 -17.06 -1.31
CA SER A 140 2.96 -17.80 -2.49
C SER A 140 1.88 -17.87 -3.56
N GLU A 141 2.28 -17.75 -4.83
CA GLU A 141 1.35 -17.82 -5.95
C GLU A 141 0.84 -19.23 -6.24
N ARG A 142 1.56 -20.23 -5.78
CA ARG A 142 1.18 -21.63 -5.99
C ARG A 142 0.59 -22.21 -4.71
N PRO A 143 -0.66 -22.69 -4.74
CA PRO A 143 -1.09 -23.68 -3.76
C PRO A 143 -0.25 -24.94 -4.02
N ILE A 144 0.33 -25.43 -2.97
CA ILE A 144 1.01 -26.73 -2.99
C ILE A 144 -0.06 -27.80 -3.05
#